data_4485fa851c4304cd6023c492be7dd345
#
_entry.id   4485fa851c4304cd6023c492be7dd345
#
_cell.length_a   1.000
_cell.length_b   1.000
_cell.length_c   1.000
_cell.angle_alpha   90.00
_cell.angle_beta   90.00
_cell.angle_gamma   90.00
#
_symmetry.space_group_name_H-M   'P 1'
#
loop_
_entity.id
_entity.type
_entity.pdbx_description
1 polymer ?
#
loop_
_entity_poly.entity_id
_entity_poly.type
_entity_poly.pdbx_seq_one_letter_code
_entity_poly.pdbx_strand_id
1 'polypeptide(L)'
;MSDNTAGPEGVFPEGEAGQAPDPTLEMEARIRQLEKEREEFLNLAKSRQAEFENYQKRQAREQQQEKRYAQEPLARDLLQPIDNLERAVQAAAGEAQSPLAQGVAMVLQQILEVLKRHGVKPVDAMHQPFDANHHQAVNQVPSPDHPPMTVVQVHQGGYMLHDRVLRPASVGVSVQPTESAD
;
A
#
# COMPACT_ATOMS: atom_id res chain seq x y z
N MET A 1 79.77 -30.77 80.67
CA MET A 1 78.95 -29.59 80.68
C MET A 1 78.38 -29.40 79.28
N SER A 2 77.25 -30.05 79.05
CA SER A 2 75.88 -29.39 78.98
C SER A 2 75.86 -28.24 77.99
N ASP A 3 75.27 -28.39 76.91
CA ASP A 3 73.91 -27.86 76.78
C ASP A 3 73.22 -28.32 75.46
N ASN A 4 72.04 -28.72 75.70
CA ASN A 4 71.03 -29.18 74.72
C ASN A 4 70.23 -27.96 74.27
N THR A 5 70.05 -27.75 72.96
CA THR A 5 68.97 -26.86 72.51
C THR A 5 68.32 -27.46 71.30
N ALA A 6 67.17 -27.97 71.59
CA ALA A 6 66.18 -28.36 70.55
C ALA A 6 65.66 -27.13 69.83
N GLY A 7 65.74 -27.16 68.52
CA GLY A 7 65.07 -26.21 67.62
C GLY A 7 63.68 -26.71 67.27
N PRO A 8 62.68 -25.82 66.99
CA PRO A 8 61.29 -26.21 66.84
C PRO A 8 61.00 -26.85 65.46
N GLU A 9 60.23 -27.92 65.51
CA GLU A 9 59.65 -28.60 64.41
C GLU A 9 58.73 -27.62 63.58
N GLY A 10 59.15 -27.32 62.38
CA GLY A 10 58.32 -26.59 61.41
C GLY A 10 57.24 -27.49 60.88
N VAL A 11 56.00 -27.28 61.36
CA VAL A 11 54.81 -27.84 60.76
C VAL A 11 54.61 -27.16 59.40
N PHE A 12 54.87 -27.86 58.33
CA PHE A 12 54.46 -27.43 56.97
C PHE A 12 52.98 -27.77 56.84
N PRO A 13 52.09 -26.79 56.47
CA PRO A 13 50.71 -27.13 56.19
C PRO A 13 50.71 -27.99 54.92
N GLU A 14 50.07 -29.14 54.99
CA GLU A 14 49.71 -29.96 53.83
C GLU A 14 48.83 -29.10 52.93
N GLY A 15 49.42 -28.71 51.82
CA GLY A 15 48.69 -28.03 50.77
C GLY A 15 47.58 -28.99 50.26
N GLU A 16 46.34 -28.53 50.39
CA GLU A 16 45.22 -29.16 49.69
C GLU A 16 45.61 -29.33 48.22
N ALA A 17 45.88 -30.59 47.85
CA ALA A 17 46.03 -30.95 46.44
C ALA A 17 44.67 -30.75 45.81
N GLY A 18 44.47 -29.54 45.22
CA GLY A 18 43.31 -29.29 44.37
C GLY A 18 43.27 -30.37 43.28
N GLN A 19 42.26 -31.22 43.36
CA GLN A 19 42.02 -32.22 42.33
C GLN A 19 41.94 -31.50 41.00
N ALA A 20 42.90 -31.78 40.10
CA ALA A 20 42.84 -31.30 38.73
C ALA A 20 41.49 -31.75 38.15
N PRO A 21 40.76 -30.85 37.50
CA PRO A 21 39.43 -31.20 36.94
C PRO A 21 39.56 -32.39 35.99
N ASP A 22 38.66 -33.31 36.16
CA ASP A 22 38.63 -34.53 35.32
C ASP A 22 38.48 -34.13 33.86
N PRO A 23 39.44 -34.44 32.97
CA PRO A 23 39.43 -34.06 31.56
C PRO A 23 38.17 -34.52 30.82
N THR A 24 37.53 -35.59 31.28
CA THR A 24 36.26 -36.10 30.72
C THR A 24 35.10 -35.18 31.04
N LEU A 25 35.02 -34.62 32.25
CA LEU A 25 33.97 -33.67 32.66
C LEU A 25 34.09 -32.34 31.89
N GLU A 26 35.32 -31.86 31.68
CA GLU A 26 35.57 -30.64 30.87
C GLU A 26 35.17 -30.84 29.41
N MET A 27 35.48 -32.00 28.85
CA MET A 27 35.11 -32.33 27.44
C MET A 27 33.60 -32.47 27.29
N GLU A 28 32.90 -33.10 28.24
CA GLU A 28 31.43 -33.20 28.21
C GLU A 28 30.76 -31.82 28.37
N ALA A 29 31.30 -30.95 29.23
CA ALA A 29 30.78 -29.58 29.35
C ALA A 29 30.98 -28.78 28.06
N ARG A 30 32.12 -28.97 27.39
CA ARG A 30 32.38 -28.34 26.07
C ARG A 30 31.48 -28.84 24.97
N ILE A 31 31.21 -30.16 24.94
CA ILE A 31 30.25 -30.74 23.98
C ILE A 31 28.86 -30.14 24.22
N ARG A 32 28.35 -30.13 25.45
CA ARG A 32 27.04 -29.52 25.76
C ARG A 32 26.96 -28.04 25.35
N GLN A 33 28.03 -27.29 25.57
CA GLN A 33 28.10 -25.88 25.15
C GLN A 33 28.02 -25.76 23.64
N LEU A 34 28.81 -26.55 22.89
CA LEU A 34 28.82 -26.53 21.43
C LEU A 34 27.48 -26.98 20.82
N GLU A 35 26.83 -27.96 21.44
CA GLU A 35 25.49 -28.39 21.04
C GLU A 35 24.46 -27.27 21.22
N LYS A 36 24.52 -26.53 22.34
CA LYS A 36 23.66 -25.37 22.59
C LYS A 36 23.92 -24.25 21.58
N GLU A 37 25.18 -23.90 21.37
CA GLU A 37 25.57 -22.88 20.35
C GLU A 37 25.09 -23.29 18.96
N ARG A 38 25.26 -24.56 18.58
CA ARG A 38 24.74 -25.08 17.30
C ARG A 38 23.23 -24.94 17.18
N GLU A 39 22.48 -25.25 18.25
CA GLU A 39 21.03 -25.12 18.24
C GLU A 39 20.58 -23.66 18.13
N GLU A 40 21.24 -22.75 18.84
CA GLU A 40 21.00 -21.30 18.75
C GLU A 40 21.27 -20.80 17.31
N PHE A 41 22.38 -21.20 16.69
CA PHE A 41 22.70 -20.84 15.31
C PHE A 41 21.71 -21.43 14.30
N LEU A 42 21.26 -22.66 14.50
CA LEU A 42 20.24 -23.28 13.65
C LEU A 42 18.89 -22.54 13.75
N ASN A 43 18.48 -22.17 14.96
CA ASN A 43 17.25 -21.40 15.18
C ASN A 43 17.35 -20.01 14.57
N LEU A 44 18.50 -19.34 14.74
CA LEU A 44 18.77 -18.06 14.10
C LEU A 44 18.72 -18.17 12.57
N ALA A 45 19.38 -19.17 12.00
CA ALA A 45 19.38 -19.40 10.55
C ALA A 45 17.95 -19.65 10.01
N LYS A 46 17.16 -20.49 10.69
CA LYS A 46 15.75 -20.72 10.33
C LYS A 46 14.91 -19.44 10.39
N SER A 47 15.09 -18.62 11.46
CA SER A 47 14.41 -17.34 11.59
C SER A 47 14.77 -16.39 10.44
N ARG A 48 16.07 -16.27 10.11
CA ARG A 48 16.54 -15.43 9.01
C ARG A 48 16.03 -15.91 7.65
N GLN A 49 15.98 -17.23 7.45
CA GLN A 49 15.40 -17.81 6.25
C GLN A 49 13.92 -17.43 6.11
N ALA A 50 13.13 -17.58 7.18
CA ALA A 50 11.71 -17.22 7.17
C ALA A 50 11.50 -15.72 6.95
N GLU A 51 12.30 -14.87 7.59
CA GLU A 51 12.28 -13.41 7.38
C GLU A 51 12.58 -13.05 5.91
N PHE A 52 13.58 -13.70 5.33
CA PHE A 52 13.96 -13.47 3.94
C PHE A 52 12.86 -13.90 2.94
N GLU A 53 12.24 -15.06 3.16
CA GLU A 53 11.11 -15.52 2.35
C GLU A 53 9.91 -14.58 2.44
N ASN A 54 9.60 -14.09 3.65
CA ASN A 54 8.54 -13.10 3.86
C ASN A 54 8.87 -11.76 3.17
N TYR A 55 10.12 -11.32 3.25
CA TYR A 55 10.60 -10.13 2.54
C TYR A 55 10.46 -10.28 1.03
N GLN A 56 10.90 -11.41 0.46
CA GLN A 56 10.76 -11.68 -0.99
C GLN A 56 9.29 -11.65 -1.44
N LYS A 57 8.39 -12.30 -0.68
CA LYS A 57 6.95 -12.30 -0.99
C LYS A 57 6.36 -10.88 -0.93
N ARG A 58 6.76 -10.07 0.05
CA ARG A 58 6.33 -8.68 0.16
C ARG A 58 6.84 -7.87 -1.02
N GLN A 59 8.14 -7.95 -1.33
CA GLN A 59 8.75 -7.24 -2.45
C GLN A 59 8.11 -7.59 -3.80
N ALA A 60 7.80 -8.86 -4.03
CA ALA A 60 7.12 -9.29 -5.25
C ALA A 60 5.72 -8.67 -5.38
N ARG A 61 4.96 -8.57 -4.28
CA ARG A 61 3.64 -7.91 -4.27
C ARG A 61 3.75 -6.41 -4.49
N GLU A 62 4.68 -5.74 -3.82
CA GLU A 62 4.94 -4.30 -3.98
C GLU A 62 5.32 -3.97 -5.42
N GLN A 63 6.25 -4.73 -6.01
CA GLN A 63 6.66 -4.55 -7.40
C GLN A 63 5.50 -4.77 -8.39
N GLN A 64 4.64 -5.75 -8.12
CA GLN A 64 3.46 -5.98 -8.96
C GLN A 64 2.47 -4.82 -8.86
N GLN A 65 2.27 -4.26 -7.67
CA GLN A 65 1.44 -3.07 -7.47
C GLN A 65 2.05 -1.84 -8.14
N GLU A 66 3.34 -1.59 -7.97
CA GLU A 66 4.03 -0.48 -8.64
C GLU A 66 3.86 -0.55 -10.16
N LYS A 67 4.08 -1.72 -10.78
CA LYS A 67 3.87 -1.92 -12.21
C LYS A 67 2.42 -1.68 -12.63
N ARG A 68 1.45 -2.09 -11.80
CA ARG A 68 0.02 -1.93 -12.09
C ARG A 68 -0.41 -0.47 -12.09
N TYR A 69 0.20 0.36 -11.23
CA TYR A 69 -0.16 1.77 -11.07
C TYR A 69 0.89 2.75 -11.60
N ALA A 70 1.96 2.27 -12.25
CA ALA A 70 3.04 3.11 -12.77
C ALA A 70 2.57 4.23 -13.70
N GLN A 71 1.46 4.02 -14.38
CA GLN A 71 0.87 4.98 -15.33
C GLN A 71 -0.13 5.96 -14.69
N GLU A 72 -0.37 5.86 -13.36
CA GLU A 72 -1.31 6.73 -12.65
C GLU A 72 -1.01 8.22 -12.84
N PRO A 73 0.24 8.72 -12.68
CA PRO A 73 0.55 10.14 -12.86
C PRO A 73 0.22 10.63 -14.27
N LEU A 74 0.67 9.89 -15.29
CA LEU A 74 0.39 10.23 -16.69
C LEU A 74 -1.11 10.23 -16.99
N ALA A 75 -1.83 9.21 -16.50
CA ALA A 75 -3.27 9.14 -16.71
C ALA A 75 -3.98 10.33 -16.05
N ARG A 76 -3.56 10.73 -14.85
CA ARG A 76 -4.11 11.89 -14.13
C ARG A 76 -3.87 13.21 -14.88
N ASP A 77 -2.67 13.39 -15.43
CA ASP A 77 -2.33 14.59 -16.19
C ASP A 77 -3.11 14.69 -17.52
N LEU A 78 -3.47 13.55 -18.12
CA LEU A 78 -4.29 13.50 -19.34
C LEU A 78 -5.77 13.86 -19.11
N LEU A 79 -6.29 13.79 -17.89
CA LEU A 79 -7.71 14.07 -17.62
C LEU A 79 -8.09 15.49 -17.94
N GLN A 80 -7.21 16.48 -17.68
CA GLN A 80 -7.50 17.88 -17.98
C GLN A 80 -7.61 18.18 -19.47
N PRO A 81 -6.69 17.73 -20.36
CA PRO A 81 -6.88 17.80 -21.81
C PRO A 81 -8.16 17.12 -22.29
N ILE A 82 -8.52 15.97 -21.72
CA ILE A 82 -9.75 15.24 -22.09
C ILE A 82 -10.99 16.08 -21.76
N ASP A 83 -11.07 16.65 -20.55
CA ASP A 83 -12.17 17.55 -20.17
C ASP A 83 -12.30 18.73 -21.13
N ASN A 84 -11.16 19.26 -21.59
CA ASN A 84 -11.15 20.37 -22.58
C ASN A 84 -11.69 19.93 -23.93
N LEU A 85 -11.36 18.70 -24.37
CA LEU A 85 -11.93 18.14 -25.61
C LEU A 85 -13.41 17.85 -25.46
N GLU A 86 -13.86 17.28 -24.34
CA GLU A 86 -15.27 17.04 -24.03
C GLU A 86 -16.06 18.35 -24.09
N ARG A 87 -15.55 19.41 -23.46
CA ARG A 87 -16.16 20.73 -23.46
C ARG A 87 -16.21 21.33 -24.88
N ALA A 88 -15.15 21.15 -25.69
CA ALA A 88 -15.14 21.60 -27.08
C ALA A 88 -16.20 20.88 -27.93
N VAL A 89 -16.35 19.55 -27.77
CA VAL A 89 -17.38 18.76 -28.44
C VAL A 89 -18.78 19.21 -28.02
N GLN A 90 -19.00 19.45 -26.72
CA GLN A 90 -20.27 19.95 -26.19
C GLN A 90 -20.61 21.37 -26.73
N ALA A 91 -19.63 22.27 -26.76
CA ALA A 91 -19.83 23.62 -27.31
C ALA A 91 -20.17 23.60 -28.79
N ALA A 92 -19.63 22.63 -29.55
CA ALA A 92 -19.91 22.42 -30.97
C ALA A 92 -21.21 21.63 -31.23
N ALA A 93 -22.00 21.28 -30.22
CA ALA A 93 -23.22 20.46 -30.38
C ALA A 93 -24.26 21.14 -31.27
N GLY A 94 -24.28 22.49 -31.35
CA GLY A 94 -25.12 23.25 -32.33
C GLY A 94 -24.61 23.17 -33.76
N GLU A 95 -23.35 22.83 -33.98
CA GLU A 95 -22.69 22.67 -35.26
C GLU A 95 -22.22 21.21 -35.47
N ALA A 96 -22.98 20.25 -34.98
CA ALA A 96 -22.63 18.83 -34.96
C ALA A 96 -22.29 18.24 -36.34
N GLN A 97 -22.63 18.92 -37.42
CA GLN A 97 -22.28 18.56 -38.79
C GLN A 97 -20.96 19.17 -39.29
N SER A 98 -20.30 20.00 -38.49
CA SER A 98 -18.99 20.54 -38.83
C SER A 98 -17.96 19.39 -38.92
N PRO A 99 -17.22 19.25 -40.04
CA PRO A 99 -16.17 18.23 -40.19
C PRO A 99 -15.11 18.33 -39.08
N LEU A 100 -14.85 19.55 -38.55
CA LEU A 100 -13.94 19.78 -37.46
C LEU A 100 -14.48 19.19 -36.15
N ALA A 101 -15.74 19.44 -35.80
CA ALA A 101 -16.38 18.90 -34.61
C ALA A 101 -16.37 17.36 -34.59
N GLN A 102 -16.68 16.76 -35.76
CA GLN A 102 -16.61 15.30 -35.93
C GLN A 102 -15.18 14.79 -35.74
N GLY A 103 -14.19 15.47 -36.32
CA GLY A 103 -12.78 15.09 -36.15
C GLY A 103 -12.33 15.13 -34.68
N VAL A 104 -12.70 16.18 -33.94
CA VAL A 104 -12.39 16.29 -32.49
C VAL A 104 -13.07 15.18 -31.67
N ALA A 105 -14.34 14.89 -31.95
CA ALA A 105 -15.07 13.81 -31.30
C ALA A 105 -14.42 12.43 -31.56
N MET A 106 -13.97 12.16 -32.79
CA MET A 106 -13.25 10.94 -33.13
C MET A 106 -11.93 10.81 -32.35
N VAL A 107 -11.15 11.89 -32.26
CA VAL A 107 -9.88 11.90 -31.48
C VAL A 107 -10.15 11.67 -30.00
N LEU A 108 -11.16 12.31 -29.43
CA LEU A 108 -11.57 12.11 -28.05
C LEU A 108 -11.92 10.63 -27.80
N GLN A 109 -12.74 10.03 -28.66
CA GLN A 109 -13.09 8.62 -28.55
C GLN A 109 -11.85 7.70 -28.63
N GLN A 110 -10.93 7.96 -29.53
CA GLN A 110 -9.68 7.19 -29.64
C GLN A 110 -8.84 7.29 -28.35
N ILE A 111 -8.73 8.49 -27.75
CA ILE A 111 -8.02 8.68 -26.48
C ILE A 111 -8.68 7.87 -25.36
N LEU A 112 -10.01 7.93 -25.24
CA LEU A 112 -10.76 7.18 -24.23
C LEU A 112 -10.61 5.67 -24.40
N GLU A 113 -10.59 5.17 -25.63
CA GLU A 113 -10.33 3.75 -25.91
C GLU A 113 -8.90 3.32 -25.53
N VAL A 114 -7.91 4.17 -25.81
CA VAL A 114 -6.52 3.91 -25.36
C VAL A 114 -6.47 3.83 -23.84
N LEU A 115 -7.05 4.81 -23.15
CA LEU A 115 -7.11 4.83 -21.69
C LEU A 115 -7.80 3.58 -21.12
N LYS A 116 -8.91 3.16 -21.73
CA LYS A 116 -9.65 1.95 -21.34
C LYS A 116 -8.78 0.69 -21.46
N ARG A 117 -7.98 0.57 -22.50
CA ARG A 117 -7.03 -0.55 -22.68
C ARG A 117 -5.97 -0.58 -21.60
N HIS A 118 -5.59 0.57 -21.08
CA HIS A 118 -4.64 0.70 -19.97
C HIS A 118 -5.30 0.67 -18.58
N GLY A 119 -6.58 0.29 -18.51
CA GLY A 119 -7.30 0.10 -17.23
C GLY A 119 -7.91 1.37 -16.65
N VAL A 120 -7.84 2.50 -17.37
CA VAL A 120 -8.54 3.73 -16.97
C VAL A 120 -9.98 3.66 -17.48
N LYS A 121 -10.96 3.84 -16.59
CA LYS A 121 -12.39 3.77 -16.91
C LYS A 121 -13.12 4.99 -16.36
N PRO A 122 -14.11 5.53 -17.08
CA PRO A 122 -14.96 6.56 -16.53
C PRO A 122 -15.82 5.99 -15.39
N VAL A 123 -16.12 6.85 -14.42
CA VAL A 123 -17.11 6.57 -13.36
C VAL A 123 -18.49 6.89 -13.94
N ASP A 124 -19.35 5.88 -13.98
CA ASP A 124 -20.74 6.08 -14.35
C ASP A 124 -21.50 6.63 -13.14
N ALA A 125 -21.65 7.96 -13.12
CA ALA A 125 -22.24 8.66 -11.98
C ALA A 125 -23.72 9.05 -12.21
N MET A 126 -24.15 9.24 -13.47
CA MET A 126 -25.47 9.80 -13.77
C MET A 126 -26.60 8.88 -13.31
N HIS A 127 -27.55 9.41 -12.57
CA HIS A 127 -28.69 8.70 -12.00
C HIS A 127 -28.34 7.62 -10.96
N GLN A 128 -27.06 7.59 -10.50
CA GLN A 128 -26.64 6.67 -9.45
C GLN A 128 -26.80 7.32 -8.06
N PRO A 129 -26.97 6.53 -7.00
CA PRO A 129 -26.87 7.03 -5.64
C PRO A 129 -25.48 7.67 -5.41
N PHE A 130 -25.46 8.76 -4.67
CA PHE A 130 -24.19 9.42 -4.33
C PHE A 130 -23.30 8.50 -3.48
N ASP A 131 -22.08 8.31 -3.93
CA ASP A 131 -21.03 7.57 -3.21
C ASP A 131 -19.80 8.47 -3.04
N ALA A 132 -19.48 8.81 -1.81
CA ALA A 132 -18.35 9.68 -1.46
C ALA A 132 -16.96 9.13 -1.89
N ASN A 133 -16.86 7.82 -2.17
CA ASN A 133 -15.61 7.23 -2.67
C ASN A 133 -15.36 7.56 -4.14
N HIS A 134 -16.44 7.77 -4.92
CA HIS A 134 -16.39 7.94 -6.37
C HIS A 134 -16.89 9.30 -6.84
N HIS A 135 -17.67 10.00 -6.02
CA HIS A 135 -18.35 11.25 -6.36
C HIS A 135 -17.96 12.37 -5.40
N GLN A 136 -17.87 13.57 -5.95
CA GLN A 136 -17.70 14.83 -5.19
C GLN A 136 -18.92 15.70 -5.46
N ALA A 137 -19.80 15.87 -4.47
CA ALA A 137 -20.94 16.78 -4.57
C ALA A 137 -20.46 18.23 -4.53
N VAL A 138 -20.75 18.99 -5.60
CA VAL A 138 -20.38 20.41 -5.72
C VAL A 138 -21.59 21.32 -5.55
N ASN A 139 -22.80 20.84 -5.84
CA ASN A 139 -24.03 21.56 -5.64
C ASN A 139 -25.19 20.62 -5.33
N GLN A 140 -26.27 21.19 -4.78
CA GLN A 140 -27.54 20.54 -4.58
C GLN A 140 -28.53 21.06 -5.60
N VAL A 141 -29.28 20.15 -6.20
CA VAL A 141 -30.27 20.45 -7.23
C VAL A 141 -31.66 20.03 -6.72
N PRO A 142 -32.62 20.94 -6.52
CA PRO A 142 -33.98 20.58 -6.21
C PRO A 142 -34.56 19.72 -7.32
N SER A 143 -34.93 18.48 -7.02
CA SER A 143 -35.49 17.55 -8.00
C SER A 143 -36.57 16.72 -7.36
N PRO A 144 -37.84 16.91 -7.73
CA PRO A 144 -38.95 16.10 -7.23
C PRO A 144 -38.99 14.68 -7.81
N ASP A 145 -38.35 14.48 -8.97
CA ASP A 145 -38.39 13.24 -9.75
C ASP A 145 -37.39 12.19 -9.30
N HIS A 146 -36.44 12.57 -8.43
CA HIS A 146 -35.36 11.67 -8.00
C HIS A 146 -35.31 11.57 -6.47
N PRO A 147 -35.01 10.37 -5.93
CA PRO A 147 -34.74 10.24 -4.50
C PRO A 147 -33.64 11.18 -4.02
N PRO A 148 -33.69 11.67 -2.77
CA PRO A 148 -32.61 12.46 -2.22
C PRO A 148 -31.25 11.75 -2.33
N MET A 149 -30.16 12.53 -2.48
CA MET A 149 -28.80 12.00 -2.64
C MET A 149 -28.59 11.15 -3.89
N THR A 150 -29.35 11.41 -4.98
CA THR A 150 -29.12 10.83 -6.30
C THR A 150 -28.36 11.84 -7.16
N VAL A 151 -27.42 11.37 -7.97
CA VAL A 151 -26.69 12.24 -8.93
C VAL A 151 -27.65 12.60 -10.08
N VAL A 152 -27.97 13.87 -10.19
CA VAL A 152 -28.83 14.42 -11.25
C VAL A 152 -28.10 15.26 -12.28
N GLN A 153 -26.87 15.63 -11.97
CA GLN A 153 -25.99 16.38 -12.87
C GLN A 153 -24.54 15.97 -12.71
N VAL A 154 -23.81 15.85 -13.82
CA VAL A 154 -22.37 15.62 -13.83
C VAL A 154 -21.69 16.87 -14.44
N HIS A 155 -20.92 17.57 -13.63
CA HIS A 155 -20.17 18.75 -14.09
C HIS A 155 -18.82 18.38 -14.68
N GLN A 156 -18.19 17.35 -14.09
CA GLN A 156 -16.89 16.84 -14.56
C GLN A 156 -16.84 15.33 -14.36
N GLY A 157 -16.44 14.61 -15.39
CA GLY A 157 -16.34 13.15 -15.35
C GLY A 157 -15.31 12.65 -14.33
N GLY A 158 -15.68 11.61 -13.60
CA GLY A 158 -14.75 10.85 -12.76
C GLY A 158 -14.05 9.77 -13.53
N TYR A 159 -12.85 9.37 -13.07
CA TYR A 159 -12.08 8.30 -13.70
C TYR A 159 -11.41 7.41 -12.64
N MET A 160 -11.31 6.13 -12.94
CA MET A 160 -10.64 5.12 -12.13
C MET A 160 -9.52 4.44 -12.93
N LEU A 161 -8.41 4.11 -12.28
CA LEU A 161 -7.38 3.22 -12.79
C LEU A 161 -7.48 1.89 -12.05
N HIS A 162 -7.96 0.87 -12.73
CA HIS A 162 -8.30 -0.43 -12.15
C HIS A 162 -9.31 -0.29 -11.00
N ASP A 163 -8.85 -0.37 -9.75
CA ASP A 163 -9.60 -0.28 -8.50
C ASP A 163 -9.31 1.01 -7.69
N ARG A 164 -8.45 1.91 -8.23
CA ARG A 164 -8.10 3.19 -7.59
C ARG A 164 -8.77 4.36 -8.30
N VAL A 165 -9.37 5.26 -7.54
CA VAL A 165 -9.94 6.50 -8.09
C VAL A 165 -8.80 7.46 -8.44
N LEU A 166 -8.73 7.85 -9.73
CA LEU A 166 -7.83 8.89 -10.21
C LEU A 166 -8.37 10.28 -9.88
N ARG A 167 -9.67 10.45 -10.14
CA ARG A 167 -10.43 11.67 -9.88
C ARG A 167 -11.89 11.31 -9.66
N PRO A 168 -12.54 11.75 -8.57
CA PRO A 168 -13.96 11.57 -8.37
C PRO A 168 -14.74 12.39 -9.41
N ALA A 169 -15.96 11.94 -9.74
CA ALA A 169 -16.87 12.73 -10.56
C ALA A 169 -17.42 13.90 -9.76
N SER A 170 -17.32 15.13 -10.31
CA SER A 170 -17.94 16.32 -9.72
C SER A 170 -19.41 16.37 -10.12
N VAL A 171 -20.30 16.25 -9.15
CA VAL A 171 -21.73 16.01 -9.38
C VAL A 171 -22.64 16.98 -8.63
N GLY A 172 -23.83 17.20 -9.19
CA GLY A 172 -24.96 17.79 -8.51
C GLY A 172 -25.87 16.67 -7.99
N VAL A 173 -26.22 16.76 -6.71
CA VAL A 173 -27.08 15.76 -6.03
C VAL A 173 -28.48 16.30 -5.81
N SER A 174 -29.47 15.40 -5.96
CA SER A 174 -30.87 15.74 -5.72
C SER A 174 -31.12 16.03 -4.24
N VAL A 175 -31.91 17.08 -4.00
CA VAL A 175 -32.53 17.36 -2.71
C VAL A 175 -34.04 17.51 -2.91
N GLN A 176 -34.80 17.17 -1.90
CA GLN A 176 -36.25 17.45 -1.95
C GLN A 176 -36.46 18.97 -1.96
N PRO A 177 -37.33 19.49 -2.84
CA PRO A 177 -37.75 20.86 -2.76
C PRO A 177 -38.31 21.13 -1.38
N THR A 178 -37.70 22.03 -0.63
CA THR A 178 -38.35 22.58 0.56
C THR A 178 -39.53 23.39 0.05
N GLU A 179 -40.79 22.94 0.32
CA GLU A 179 -41.94 23.81 0.20
C GLU A 179 -41.61 25.05 1.06
N SER A 180 -41.36 26.17 0.42
CA SER A 180 -41.35 27.45 1.09
C SER A 180 -42.74 27.67 1.64
N ALA A 181 -42.91 27.46 2.96
CA ALA A 181 -44.07 27.91 3.66
C ALA A 181 -44.16 29.43 3.48
N ASP A 182 -45.15 29.83 2.67
CA ASP A 182 -45.66 31.19 2.55
C ASP A 182 -46.40 31.57 3.81
#